data_34980a925030e302f0ab8ad7aa911f87
#
_entry.id   34980a925030e302f0ab8ad7aa911f87
#
_cell.length_a   1.000
_cell.length_b   1.000
_cell.length_c   1.000
_cell.angle_alpha   90.00
_cell.angle_beta   90.00
_cell.angle_gamma   90.00
#
_symmetry.space_group_name_H-M   'P 1'
#
loop_
_entity.id
_entity.type
_entity.pdbx_description
1 polymer ?
#
loop_
_entity_poly.entity_id
_entity_poly.type
_entity_poly.pdbx_seq_one_letter_code
_entity_poly.pdbx_strand_id
1 'polypeptide(L)'
;MIVAELRANEIVVLDRLREMVRLGSGLTPDRDLTPEIQQRALDCMERFGQRLRSLPPGSVRAVGTNTLRAARNSGPWLHRAEKALGHPIEIIAGIEEARLIYQGVSQSLPLDGKRRLVMDIGGGSTEYIIGIDRTPLQKESLRMGCVSMSMAHFGDGKISTKRFKRAVIAANRELEPFQHLFHSRQWKLAVGASGTLRTTQKLLHSRGWSREGISIEGLNRLVKAVIDAGRLNQSDFPELDPERFPSFPGGLAIIQATFEALEIEHMQISDGALREGLLHDLLGRINHEDVRERTVQALAARYHVETEHALQIQATLDMLLNQLAFSATLDRETAGQWLDWAATLHDIGRDIAHSGYHKHGAYILANADLPGFSNQDQLLLATLVRSHRRKFPAKLFRDLSAPWDEQGKSLAVVLRLAILLHRSRALTHVPPIHLEMNKSLVRLTFPAGWLEEHPLTVADLEQEAGYLAPADINLSFG
;
A
#
# COMPACT_ATOMS: atom_id res chain seq x y z
N MET A 1 -0.42 -11.77 -12.87
CA MET A 1 -1.33 -12.44 -11.93
C MET A 1 -0.69 -13.74 -11.46
N ILE A 2 -0.92 -14.12 -10.21
CA ILE A 2 -0.60 -15.44 -9.64
C ILE A 2 -1.90 -15.98 -9.05
N VAL A 3 -2.19 -17.25 -9.25
CA VAL A 3 -3.28 -17.99 -8.61
C VAL A 3 -2.64 -19.10 -7.78
N ALA A 4 -3.04 -19.23 -6.54
CA ALA A 4 -2.49 -20.21 -5.62
C ALA A 4 -3.59 -20.82 -4.75
N GLU A 5 -3.32 -21.99 -4.22
CA GLU A 5 -4.15 -22.71 -3.26
C GLU A 5 -3.35 -22.95 -1.98
N LEU A 6 -4.04 -22.89 -0.86
CA LEU A 6 -3.46 -23.30 0.43
C LEU A 6 -3.68 -24.78 0.64
N ARG A 7 -2.59 -25.58 0.64
CA ARG A 7 -2.61 -27.03 0.92
C ARG A 7 -1.69 -27.33 2.09
N ALA A 8 -2.23 -27.96 3.12
CA ALA A 8 -1.45 -28.33 4.32
C ALA A 8 -0.60 -27.15 4.88
N ASN A 9 -1.15 -25.94 4.87
CA ASN A 9 -0.51 -24.70 5.32
C ASN A 9 0.65 -24.21 4.41
N GLU A 10 0.77 -24.73 3.20
CA GLU A 10 1.73 -24.28 2.18
C GLU A 10 1.01 -23.63 1.00
N ILE A 11 1.60 -22.56 0.47
CA ILE A 11 1.10 -21.88 -0.74
C ILE A 11 1.55 -22.66 -1.97
N VAL A 12 0.61 -23.31 -2.65
CA VAL A 12 0.85 -24.02 -3.90
C VAL A 12 0.39 -23.15 -5.07
N VAL A 13 1.32 -22.70 -5.90
CA VAL A 13 1.00 -21.89 -7.09
C VAL A 13 0.36 -22.79 -8.15
N LEU A 14 -0.86 -22.45 -8.55
CA LEU A 14 -1.63 -23.16 -9.57
C LEU A 14 -1.42 -22.58 -10.97
N ASP A 15 -1.33 -21.23 -11.06
CA ASP A 15 -1.21 -20.56 -12.35
C ASP A 15 -0.44 -19.23 -12.23
N ARG A 16 0.28 -18.86 -13.31
CA ARG A 16 1.00 -17.60 -13.44
C ARG A 16 0.73 -17.00 -14.80
N LEU A 17 0.00 -15.87 -14.83
CA LEU A 17 -0.24 -15.10 -16.04
C LEU A 17 0.56 -13.82 -16.03
N ARG A 18 1.16 -13.48 -17.16
CA ARG A 18 1.94 -12.27 -17.32
C ARG A 18 1.64 -11.61 -18.66
N GLU A 19 1.27 -10.35 -18.62
CA GLU A 19 1.12 -9.51 -19.80
C GLU A 19 1.92 -8.23 -19.67
N MET A 20 2.61 -7.84 -20.74
CA MET A 20 3.45 -6.64 -20.79
C MET A 20 2.62 -5.44 -21.24
N VAL A 21 1.81 -4.89 -20.34
CA VAL A 21 0.96 -3.71 -20.64
C VAL A 21 1.77 -2.43 -20.79
N ARG A 22 2.89 -2.29 -20.05
CA ARG A 22 3.79 -1.12 -20.08
C ARG A 22 3.09 0.20 -19.73
N LEU A 23 2.28 0.21 -18.68
CA LEU A 23 1.55 1.41 -18.24
C LEU A 23 2.46 2.64 -18.14
N GLY A 24 3.68 2.50 -17.61
CA GLY A 24 4.63 3.60 -17.45
C GLY A 24 5.06 4.27 -18.75
N SER A 25 5.05 3.56 -19.90
CA SER A 25 5.40 4.15 -21.21
C SER A 25 4.30 5.02 -21.78
N GLY A 26 3.07 4.93 -21.27
CA GLY A 26 1.94 5.76 -21.68
C GLY A 26 1.71 6.97 -20.76
N LEU A 27 2.58 7.22 -19.81
CA LEU A 27 2.48 8.40 -18.95
C LEU A 27 3.07 9.61 -19.67
N THR A 28 2.22 10.62 -19.93
CA THR A 28 2.61 11.87 -20.59
C THR A 28 3.45 12.75 -19.65
N PRO A 29 4.11 13.82 -20.16
CA PRO A 29 4.78 14.81 -19.30
C PRO A 29 3.83 15.45 -18.27
N ASP A 30 2.54 15.61 -18.60
CA ASP A 30 1.50 16.13 -17.71
C ASP A 30 1.01 15.07 -16.71
N ARG A 31 1.57 13.87 -16.73
CA ARG A 31 1.23 12.72 -15.91
C ARG A 31 -0.16 12.15 -16.19
N ASP A 32 -0.64 12.24 -17.41
CA ASP A 32 -1.86 11.57 -17.83
C ASP A 32 -1.53 10.27 -18.55
N LEU A 33 -2.32 9.21 -18.30
CA LEU A 33 -2.23 7.98 -19.08
C LEU A 33 -2.91 8.19 -20.43
N THR A 34 -2.23 7.82 -21.52
CA THR A 34 -2.80 7.94 -22.87
C THR A 34 -3.96 6.97 -23.05
N PRO A 35 -4.97 7.32 -23.92
CA PRO A 35 -6.12 6.46 -24.17
C PRO A 35 -5.75 5.06 -24.65
N GLU A 36 -4.70 4.92 -25.47
CA GLU A 36 -4.24 3.65 -26.02
C GLU A 36 -3.72 2.72 -24.93
N ILE A 37 -2.94 3.26 -23.97
CA ILE A 37 -2.41 2.47 -22.88
C ILE A 37 -3.49 2.13 -21.85
N GLN A 38 -4.46 3.05 -21.63
CA GLN A 38 -5.63 2.79 -20.82
C GLN A 38 -6.45 1.62 -21.37
N GLN A 39 -6.71 1.60 -22.68
CA GLN A 39 -7.47 0.52 -23.32
C GLN A 39 -6.73 -0.81 -23.24
N ARG A 40 -5.43 -0.84 -23.57
CA ARG A 40 -4.60 -2.05 -23.46
C ARG A 40 -4.61 -2.63 -22.05
N ALA A 41 -4.58 -1.78 -21.03
CA ALA A 41 -4.66 -2.22 -19.65
C ALA A 41 -6.05 -2.78 -19.30
N LEU A 42 -7.13 -2.16 -19.78
CA LEU A 42 -8.49 -2.68 -19.59
C LEU A 42 -8.67 -4.05 -20.23
N ASP A 43 -8.21 -4.24 -21.45
CA ASP A 43 -8.28 -5.52 -22.15
C ASP A 43 -7.53 -6.62 -21.36
N CYS A 44 -6.39 -6.27 -20.74
CA CYS A 44 -5.67 -7.17 -19.85
C CYS A 44 -6.49 -7.48 -18.58
N MET A 45 -7.11 -6.46 -17.95
CA MET A 45 -7.95 -6.67 -16.76
C MET A 45 -9.16 -7.55 -17.06
N GLU A 46 -9.81 -7.40 -18.22
CA GLU A 46 -10.92 -8.27 -18.63
C GLU A 46 -10.48 -9.73 -18.73
N ARG A 47 -9.32 -10.02 -19.37
CA ARG A 47 -8.79 -11.39 -19.45
C ARG A 47 -8.46 -11.97 -18.08
N PHE A 48 -7.89 -11.16 -17.19
CA PHE A 48 -7.60 -11.59 -15.81
C PHE A 48 -8.89 -11.77 -15.02
N GLY A 49 -9.86 -10.87 -15.15
CA GLY A 49 -11.16 -10.95 -14.51
C GLY A 49 -11.94 -12.23 -14.87
N GLN A 50 -11.83 -12.69 -16.13
CA GLN A 50 -12.45 -13.97 -16.55
C GLN A 50 -11.91 -15.17 -15.75
N ARG A 51 -10.63 -15.14 -15.35
CA ARG A 51 -10.00 -16.20 -14.53
C ARG A 51 -10.35 -16.11 -13.05
N LEU A 52 -10.73 -14.91 -12.59
CA LEU A 52 -11.00 -14.64 -11.18
C LEU A 52 -12.48 -14.73 -10.79
N ARG A 53 -13.41 -14.85 -11.77
CA ARG A 53 -14.87 -14.82 -11.55
C ARG A 53 -15.41 -15.81 -10.54
N SER A 54 -14.76 -16.98 -10.41
CA SER A 54 -15.19 -18.04 -9.49
C SER A 54 -14.59 -17.91 -8.10
N LEU A 55 -13.70 -16.94 -7.88
CA LEU A 55 -13.05 -16.78 -6.59
C LEU A 55 -13.93 -15.95 -5.64
N PRO A 56 -14.04 -16.34 -4.37
CA PRO A 56 -14.86 -15.63 -3.41
C PRO A 56 -14.32 -14.22 -3.12
N PRO A 57 -15.19 -13.29 -2.67
CA PRO A 57 -14.75 -12.00 -2.16
C PRO A 57 -13.68 -12.15 -1.07
N GLY A 58 -12.69 -11.25 -1.06
CA GLY A 58 -11.59 -11.29 -0.08
C GLY A 58 -10.46 -12.26 -0.41
N SER A 59 -10.63 -13.17 -1.39
CA SER A 59 -9.57 -14.10 -1.83
C SER A 59 -8.72 -13.55 -2.98
N VAL A 60 -8.98 -12.36 -3.46
CA VAL A 60 -8.23 -11.70 -4.53
C VAL A 60 -7.69 -10.37 -4.02
N ARG A 61 -6.40 -10.13 -4.25
CA ARG A 61 -5.76 -8.86 -4.00
C ARG A 61 -5.08 -8.34 -5.25
N ALA A 62 -5.50 -7.19 -5.73
CA ALA A 62 -4.92 -6.50 -6.87
C ALA A 62 -4.33 -5.15 -6.43
N VAL A 63 -3.09 -4.87 -6.83
CA VAL A 63 -2.43 -3.62 -6.46
C VAL A 63 -1.92 -2.85 -7.67
N GLY A 64 -2.02 -1.53 -7.58
CA GLY A 64 -1.37 -0.58 -8.46
C GLY A 64 -0.22 0.10 -7.74
N THR A 65 0.89 0.32 -8.45
CA THR A 65 2.12 0.87 -7.90
C THR A 65 2.49 2.22 -8.53
N ASN A 66 3.76 2.53 -8.68
CA ASN A 66 4.31 3.83 -9.09
C ASN A 66 3.54 4.54 -10.21
N THR A 67 3.24 3.87 -11.32
CA THR A 67 2.58 4.51 -12.47
C THR A 67 1.18 5.01 -12.12
N LEU A 68 0.38 4.20 -11.40
CA LEU A 68 -0.97 4.58 -11.00
C LEU A 68 -0.96 5.64 -9.88
N ARG A 69 0.04 5.62 -9.00
CA ARG A 69 0.26 6.72 -8.03
C ARG A 69 0.57 8.05 -8.72
N ALA A 70 1.34 8.01 -9.80
CA ALA A 70 1.78 9.22 -10.52
C ALA A 70 0.73 9.78 -11.47
N ALA A 71 -0.18 8.96 -11.98
CA ALA A 71 -1.15 9.34 -13.00
C ALA A 71 -2.27 10.22 -12.43
N ARG A 72 -2.46 11.42 -13.03
CA ARG A 72 -3.49 12.39 -12.60
C ARG A 72 -4.90 11.95 -13.00
N ASN A 73 -5.03 11.28 -14.14
CA ASN A 73 -6.32 10.80 -14.70
C ASN A 73 -6.62 9.35 -14.33
N SER A 74 -5.96 8.79 -13.31
CA SER A 74 -6.13 7.38 -12.93
C SER A 74 -7.48 7.07 -12.28
N GLY A 75 -8.14 8.00 -11.59
CA GLY A 75 -9.38 7.76 -10.85
C GLY A 75 -10.52 7.19 -11.71
N PRO A 76 -11.00 7.90 -12.78
CA PRO A 76 -12.05 7.38 -13.65
C PRO A 76 -11.66 6.10 -14.40
N TRP A 77 -10.38 5.95 -14.73
CA TRP A 77 -9.86 4.74 -15.34
C TRP A 77 -9.85 3.57 -14.36
N LEU A 78 -9.45 3.80 -13.11
CA LEU A 78 -9.38 2.79 -12.07
C LEU A 78 -10.74 2.13 -11.84
N HIS A 79 -11.82 2.92 -11.77
CA HIS A 79 -13.18 2.40 -11.66
C HIS A 79 -13.57 1.47 -12.83
N ARG A 80 -13.16 1.83 -14.06
CA ARG A 80 -13.35 0.96 -15.23
C ARG A 80 -12.52 -0.32 -15.14
N ALA A 81 -11.28 -0.22 -14.65
CA ALA A 81 -10.36 -1.35 -14.48
C ALA A 81 -10.86 -2.33 -13.41
N GLU A 82 -11.39 -1.83 -12.30
CA GLU A 82 -12.00 -2.65 -11.23
C GLU A 82 -13.23 -3.39 -11.74
N LYS A 83 -14.09 -2.70 -12.52
CA LYS A 83 -15.24 -3.34 -13.17
C LYS A 83 -14.83 -4.44 -14.17
N ALA A 84 -13.77 -4.23 -14.93
CA ALA A 84 -13.23 -5.20 -15.87
C ALA A 84 -12.59 -6.40 -15.17
N LEU A 85 -11.87 -6.15 -14.07
CA LEU A 85 -11.24 -7.19 -13.25
C LEU A 85 -12.26 -7.96 -12.39
N GLY A 86 -13.35 -7.29 -11.97
CA GLY A 86 -14.34 -7.82 -11.03
C GLY A 86 -13.91 -7.77 -9.55
N HIS A 87 -12.80 -7.10 -9.25
CA HIS A 87 -12.23 -6.96 -7.91
C HIS A 87 -11.63 -5.57 -7.72
N PRO A 88 -11.58 -5.03 -6.48
CA PRO A 88 -10.96 -3.74 -6.20
C PRO A 88 -9.46 -3.75 -6.50
N ILE A 89 -8.92 -2.59 -6.88
CA ILE A 89 -7.49 -2.38 -7.15
C ILE A 89 -6.95 -1.37 -6.14
N GLU A 90 -6.16 -1.85 -5.19
CA GLU A 90 -5.53 -1.05 -4.16
C GLU A 90 -4.33 -0.26 -4.72
N ILE A 91 -4.26 1.04 -4.52
CA ILE A 91 -3.05 1.82 -4.82
C ILE A 91 -2.18 1.85 -3.57
N ILE A 92 -1.02 1.20 -3.63
CA ILE A 92 -0.12 1.10 -2.48
C ILE A 92 1.02 2.14 -2.53
N ALA A 93 1.43 2.63 -1.37
CA ALA A 93 2.59 3.51 -1.24
C ALA A 93 3.90 2.78 -1.60
N GLY A 94 4.97 3.51 -1.96
CA GLY A 94 6.27 2.90 -2.30
C GLY A 94 6.87 2.12 -1.13
N ILE A 95 6.71 2.61 0.09
CA ILE A 95 7.17 1.92 1.32
C ILE A 95 6.39 0.62 1.57
N GLU A 96 5.09 0.59 1.25
CA GLU A 96 4.31 -0.64 1.33
C GLU A 96 4.68 -1.63 0.21
N GLU A 97 4.93 -1.12 -1.01
CA GLU A 97 5.49 -1.91 -2.11
C GLU A 97 6.82 -2.58 -1.69
N ALA A 98 7.74 -1.81 -1.07
CA ALA A 98 9.00 -2.32 -0.54
C ALA A 98 8.80 -3.41 0.54
N ARG A 99 7.86 -3.21 1.47
CA ARG A 99 7.52 -4.21 2.50
C ARG A 99 7.06 -5.53 1.88
N LEU A 100 6.15 -5.45 0.90
CA LEU A 100 5.60 -6.63 0.21
C LEU A 100 6.67 -7.34 -0.62
N ILE A 101 7.55 -6.59 -1.30
CA ILE A 101 8.69 -7.17 -2.02
C ILE A 101 9.58 -7.96 -1.05
N TYR A 102 9.95 -7.37 0.09
CA TYR A 102 10.76 -8.05 1.08
C TYR A 102 10.06 -9.32 1.60
N GLN A 103 8.77 -9.26 1.86
CA GLN A 103 7.97 -10.41 2.26
C GLN A 103 8.05 -11.53 1.23
N GLY A 104 7.92 -11.22 -0.06
CA GLY A 104 7.99 -12.22 -1.14
C GLY A 104 9.40 -12.80 -1.32
N VAL A 105 10.44 -11.97 -1.23
CA VAL A 105 11.85 -12.41 -1.33
C VAL A 105 12.24 -13.28 -0.14
N SER A 106 11.88 -12.88 1.06
CA SER A 106 12.29 -13.55 2.30
C SER A 106 11.71 -14.97 2.46
N GLN A 107 10.63 -15.32 1.73
CA GLN A 107 10.08 -16.68 1.77
C GLN A 107 11.02 -17.74 1.16
N SER A 108 11.85 -17.31 0.19
CA SER A 108 12.81 -18.21 -0.48
C SER A 108 14.20 -18.23 0.17
N LEU A 109 14.40 -17.45 1.25
CA LEU A 109 15.67 -17.32 1.93
C LEU A 109 15.66 -18.05 3.29
N PRO A 110 16.82 -18.56 3.75
CA PRO A 110 16.92 -19.21 5.04
C PRO A 110 16.68 -18.25 6.21
N LEU A 111 16.13 -18.74 7.32
CA LEU A 111 15.98 -18.01 8.58
C LEU A 111 17.27 -18.20 9.40
N ASP A 112 18.28 -17.38 9.15
CA ASP A 112 19.63 -17.51 9.73
C ASP A 112 20.06 -16.28 10.58
N GLY A 113 19.11 -15.36 10.83
CA GLY A 113 19.34 -14.15 11.62
C GLY A 113 20.23 -13.11 10.94
N LYS A 114 20.62 -13.30 9.69
CA LYS A 114 21.50 -12.35 8.98
C LYS A 114 20.70 -11.22 8.34
N ARG A 115 21.27 -10.02 8.41
CA ARG A 115 20.73 -8.87 7.66
C ARG A 115 20.98 -9.04 6.17
N ARG A 116 19.95 -8.75 5.37
CA ARG A 116 19.98 -8.81 3.91
C ARG A 116 19.53 -7.49 3.32
N LEU A 117 20.24 -7.04 2.28
CA LEU A 117 19.78 -5.99 1.40
C LEU A 117 18.95 -6.62 0.29
N VAL A 118 17.72 -6.17 0.09
CA VAL A 118 16.90 -6.52 -1.07
C VAL A 118 16.76 -5.29 -1.96
N MET A 119 16.91 -5.48 -3.27
CA MET A 119 16.74 -4.47 -4.31
C MET A 119 15.73 -4.96 -5.34
N ASP A 120 14.75 -4.12 -5.67
CA ASP A 120 13.80 -4.36 -6.78
C ASP A 120 13.76 -3.14 -7.70
N ILE A 121 13.98 -3.33 -9.00
CA ILE A 121 13.93 -2.26 -10.00
C ILE A 121 12.63 -2.38 -10.76
N GLY A 122 11.68 -1.51 -10.45
CA GLY A 122 10.43 -1.33 -11.17
C GLY A 122 10.57 -0.47 -12.42
N GLY A 123 9.43 -0.15 -13.06
CA GLY A 123 9.43 0.71 -14.25
C GLY A 123 9.75 2.17 -13.94
N GLY A 124 9.24 2.71 -12.81
CA GLY A 124 9.39 4.11 -12.41
C GLY A 124 9.99 4.32 -11.03
N SER A 125 10.14 3.27 -10.22
CA SER A 125 10.78 3.31 -8.90
C SER A 125 11.77 2.16 -8.72
N THR A 126 12.60 2.25 -7.69
CA THR A 126 13.46 1.18 -7.21
C THR A 126 13.36 1.13 -5.70
N GLU A 127 13.04 -0.03 -5.19
CA GLU A 127 12.86 -0.31 -3.77
C GLU A 127 14.14 -0.90 -3.18
N TYR A 128 14.55 -0.38 -2.01
CA TYR A 128 15.67 -0.86 -1.21
C TYR A 128 15.16 -1.24 0.17
N ILE A 129 15.47 -2.45 0.60
CA ILE A 129 15.03 -2.95 1.91
C ILE A 129 16.18 -3.65 2.62
N ILE A 130 16.44 -3.28 3.88
CA ILE A 130 17.23 -4.12 4.78
C ILE A 130 16.27 -4.81 5.73
N GLY A 131 16.46 -6.11 5.91
CA GLY A 131 15.67 -6.88 6.87
C GLY A 131 16.43 -8.08 7.43
N ILE A 132 15.86 -8.69 8.43
CA ILE A 132 16.32 -9.95 9.06
C ILE A 132 15.19 -10.96 8.94
N ASP A 133 15.51 -12.16 8.48
CA ASP A 133 14.55 -13.23 8.30
C ASP A 133 13.32 -12.75 7.50
N ARG A 134 12.14 -12.70 8.11
CA ARG A 134 10.90 -12.21 7.48
C ARG A 134 10.54 -10.77 7.85
N THR A 135 11.38 -10.09 8.65
CA THR A 135 11.09 -8.76 9.19
C THR A 135 11.86 -7.68 8.42
N PRO A 136 11.19 -6.80 7.67
CA PRO A 136 11.83 -5.64 7.08
C PRO A 136 12.13 -4.60 8.18
N LEU A 137 13.36 -4.08 8.21
CA LEU A 137 13.82 -3.11 9.19
C LEU A 137 13.89 -1.70 8.61
N GLN A 138 14.57 -1.55 7.47
CA GLN A 138 14.73 -0.29 6.76
C GLN A 138 14.16 -0.44 5.35
N LYS A 139 13.42 0.56 4.88
CA LYS A 139 12.76 0.53 3.56
C LYS A 139 12.81 1.91 2.93
N GLU A 140 13.12 1.95 1.64
CA GLU A 140 13.02 3.15 0.81
C GLU A 140 12.52 2.80 -0.58
N SER A 141 11.79 3.73 -1.19
CA SER A 141 11.33 3.65 -2.59
C SER A 141 11.78 4.91 -3.31
N LEU A 142 12.79 4.76 -4.17
CA LEU A 142 13.43 5.87 -4.88
C LEU A 142 12.79 6.08 -6.26
N ARG A 143 12.68 7.35 -6.67
CA ARG A 143 12.04 7.74 -7.94
C ARG A 143 12.95 7.52 -9.15
N MET A 144 13.49 6.32 -9.28
CA MET A 144 14.30 5.87 -10.41
C MET A 144 13.89 4.44 -10.78
N GLY A 145 13.47 4.22 -12.01
CA GLY A 145 13.10 2.91 -12.53
C GLY A 145 13.63 2.67 -13.92
N CYS A 146 13.63 1.43 -14.39
CA CYS A 146 14.24 1.08 -15.67
C CYS A 146 13.62 1.82 -16.87
N VAL A 147 12.31 2.06 -16.85
CA VAL A 147 11.62 2.79 -17.94
C VAL A 147 11.89 4.28 -17.85
N SER A 148 11.68 4.90 -16.68
CA SER A 148 11.87 6.34 -16.50
C SER A 148 13.30 6.78 -16.78
N MET A 149 14.30 6.03 -16.31
CA MET A 149 15.72 6.28 -16.55
C MET A 149 16.10 6.09 -18.03
N SER A 150 15.53 5.06 -18.68
CA SER A 150 15.77 4.85 -20.11
C SER A 150 15.17 5.95 -20.97
N MET A 151 13.95 6.39 -20.69
CA MET A 151 13.32 7.50 -21.40
C MET A 151 14.11 8.80 -21.24
N ALA A 152 14.60 9.10 -20.04
CA ALA A 152 15.34 10.33 -19.76
C ALA A 152 16.73 10.36 -20.42
N HIS A 153 17.41 9.24 -20.53
CA HIS A 153 18.83 9.21 -20.97
C HIS A 153 19.07 8.50 -22.29
N PHE A 154 18.18 7.60 -22.73
CA PHE A 154 18.33 6.72 -23.88
C PHE A 154 17.09 6.68 -24.78
N GLY A 155 16.22 7.69 -24.73
CA GLY A 155 14.90 7.69 -25.40
C GLY A 155 14.93 7.48 -26.92
N ASP A 156 16.01 7.85 -27.59
CA ASP A 156 16.24 7.57 -29.02
C ASP A 156 16.97 6.23 -29.28
N GLY A 157 17.18 5.42 -28.24
CA GLY A 157 17.85 4.12 -28.27
C GLY A 157 19.38 4.19 -28.41
N LYS A 158 20.01 5.37 -28.49
CA LYS A 158 21.47 5.51 -28.55
C LYS A 158 22.09 5.42 -27.18
N ILE A 159 23.10 4.55 -27.05
CA ILE A 159 23.87 4.36 -25.83
C ILE A 159 25.30 4.84 -26.12
N SER A 160 25.86 5.62 -25.23
CA SER A 160 27.25 6.07 -25.29
C SER A 160 27.82 6.23 -23.90
N THR A 161 29.12 6.20 -23.73
CA THR A 161 29.80 6.41 -22.45
C THR A 161 29.30 7.68 -21.74
N LYS A 162 29.15 8.78 -22.48
CA LYS A 162 28.65 10.05 -21.91
C LYS A 162 27.22 9.95 -21.40
N ARG A 163 26.32 9.30 -22.15
CA ARG A 163 24.90 9.13 -21.73
C ARG A 163 24.80 8.17 -20.58
N PHE A 164 25.51 7.05 -20.63
CA PHE A 164 25.50 6.06 -19.56
C PHE A 164 26.02 6.65 -18.24
N LYS A 165 27.16 7.38 -18.30
CA LYS A 165 27.69 8.08 -17.12
C LYS A 165 26.68 9.09 -16.54
N ARG A 166 25.94 9.83 -17.39
CA ARG A 166 24.88 10.74 -16.92
C ARG A 166 23.74 9.99 -16.23
N ALA A 167 23.34 8.84 -16.73
CA ALA A 167 22.31 7.99 -16.12
C ALA A 167 22.77 7.46 -14.76
N VAL A 168 24.01 6.99 -14.65
CA VAL A 168 24.61 6.56 -13.36
C VAL A 168 24.65 7.71 -12.35
N ILE A 169 25.06 8.92 -12.77
CA ILE A 169 25.06 10.10 -11.90
C ILE A 169 23.65 10.46 -11.44
N ALA A 170 22.67 10.36 -12.34
CA ALA A 170 21.26 10.62 -11.98
C ALA A 170 20.74 9.61 -10.94
N ALA A 171 21.08 8.32 -11.09
CA ALA A 171 20.74 7.28 -10.13
C ALA A 171 21.46 7.50 -8.78
N ASN A 172 22.75 7.84 -8.80
CA ASN A 172 23.50 8.14 -7.58
C ASN A 172 22.89 9.32 -6.80
N ARG A 173 22.42 10.37 -7.50
CA ARG A 173 21.78 11.52 -6.86
C ARG A 173 20.49 11.14 -6.12
N GLU A 174 19.72 10.21 -6.65
CA GLU A 174 18.52 9.68 -5.95
C GLU A 174 18.91 8.79 -4.75
N LEU A 175 20.04 8.08 -4.83
CA LEU A 175 20.50 7.18 -3.78
C LEU A 175 21.27 7.88 -2.67
N GLU A 176 21.97 8.98 -2.98
CA GLU A 176 22.89 9.70 -2.07
C GLU A 176 22.29 10.00 -0.68
N PRO A 177 21.04 10.52 -0.54
CA PRO A 177 20.45 10.81 0.78
C PRO A 177 20.30 9.58 1.67
N PHE A 178 20.19 8.39 1.07
CA PHE A 178 19.87 7.13 1.73
C PHE A 178 21.08 6.17 1.77
N GLN A 179 22.18 6.48 1.07
CA GLN A 179 23.35 5.62 0.95
C GLN A 179 23.86 5.12 2.30
N HIS A 180 23.90 5.97 3.31
CA HIS A 180 24.37 5.62 4.64
C HIS A 180 23.52 4.56 5.34
N LEU A 181 22.23 4.46 5.01
CA LEU A 181 21.29 3.48 5.56
C LEU A 181 21.48 2.10 4.93
N PHE A 182 21.90 2.02 3.66
CA PHE A 182 21.96 0.80 2.87
C PHE A 182 23.38 0.34 2.53
N HIS A 183 24.42 0.99 3.09
CA HIS A 183 25.82 0.66 2.84
C HIS A 183 26.16 -0.79 3.25
N SER A 184 27.14 -1.41 2.60
CA SER A 184 27.60 -2.81 2.80
C SER A 184 27.86 -3.21 4.25
N ARG A 185 28.18 -2.25 5.12
CA ARG A 185 28.37 -2.47 6.57
C ARG A 185 27.09 -2.86 7.30
N GLN A 186 25.92 -2.59 6.72
CA GLN A 186 24.61 -2.79 7.36
C GLN A 186 24.01 -4.18 7.11
N TRP A 187 24.54 -4.96 6.17
CA TRP A 187 24.01 -6.26 5.77
C TRP A 187 25.14 -7.25 5.40
N LYS A 188 24.78 -8.53 5.19
CA LYS A 188 25.72 -9.61 4.87
C LYS A 188 25.47 -10.23 3.48
N LEU A 189 24.29 -10.03 2.93
CA LEU A 189 23.87 -10.60 1.64
C LEU A 189 23.06 -9.56 0.88
N ALA A 190 23.40 -9.33 -0.40
CA ALA A 190 22.58 -8.57 -1.33
C ALA A 190 21.75 -9.52 -2.19
N VAL A 191 20.46 -9.21 -2.37
CA VAL A 191 19.49 -10.00 -3.13
C VAL A 191 18.72 -9.08 -4.08
N GLY A 192 18.70 -9.41 -5.35
CA GLY A 192 17.96 -8.72 -6.38
C GLY A 192 16.66 -9.45 -6.75
N ALA A 193 15.53 -8.75 -6.92
CA ALA A 193 14.21 -9.35 -7.17
C ALA A 193 13.56 -8.79 -8.40
N SER A 194 13.98 -8.22 -9.36
CA SER A 194 13.23 -7.70 -10.52
C SER A 194 13.47 -8.45 -11.82
N GLY A 195 12.65 -8.15 -12.79
CA GLY A 195 12.89 -8.62 -14.15
C GLY A 195 14.15 -8.05 -14.76
N THR A 196 14.58 -6.84 -14.40
CA THR A 196 15.85 -6.24 -14.87
C THR A 196 17.05 -6.97 -14.29
N LEU A 197 17.04 -7.25 -12.99
CA LEU A 197 18.12 -7.98 -12.32
C LEU A 197 18.23 -9.43 -12.80
N ARG A 198 17.09 -10.14 -12.97
CA ARG A 198 17.08 -11.48 -13.58
C ARG A 198 17.64 -11.50 -15.00
N THR A 199 17.29 -10.51 -15.81
CA THR A 199 17.82 -10.39 -17.17
C THR A 199 19.32 -10.14 -17.15
N THR A 200 19.80 -9.27 -16.25
CA THR A 200 21.23 -9.01 -16.06
C THR A 200 21.97 -10.30 -15.68
N GLN A 201 21.49 -11.04 -14.69
CA GLN A 201 22.06 -12.35 -14.32
C GLN A 201 22.12 -13.31 -15.52
N LYS A 202 21.01 -13.45 -16.28
CA LYS A 202 20.94 -14.33 -17.46
C LYS A 202 22.00 -13.97 -18.49
N LEU A 203 22.19 -12.67 -18.78
CA LEU A 203 23.22 -12.19 -19.69
C LEU A 203 24.64 -12.48 -19.19
N LEU A 204 24.89 -12.30 -17.89
CA LEU A 204 26.21 -12.60 -17.30
C LEU A 204 26.52 -14.09 -17.33
N HIS A 205 25.54 -14.91 -17.00
CA HIS A 205 25.70 -16.36 -16.98
C HIS A 205 25.95 -16.93 -18.39
N SER A 206 25.13 -16.54 -19.38
CA SER A 206 25.26 -17.02 -20.77
C SER A 206 26.62 -16.65 -21.42
N ARG A 207 27.21 -15.55 -20.98
CA ARG A 207 28.52 -15.08 -21.44
C ARG A 207 29.71 -15.57 -20.61
N GLY A 208 29.43 -16.36 -19.57
CA GLY A 208 30.45 -16.86 -18.64
C GLY A 208 31.13 -15.76 -17.81
N TRP A 209 30.43 -14.62 -17.60
CA TRP A 209 30.96 -13.47 -16.85
C TRP A 209 30.60 -13.50 -15.36
N SER A 210 29.63 -14.30 -14.98
CA SER A 210 29.34 -14.66 -13.59
C SER A 210 28.82 -16.11 -13.54
N ARG A 211 29.19 -16.86 -12.52
CA ARG A 211 28.70 -18.24 -12.33
C ARG A 211 27.33 -18.25 -11.66
N GLU A 212 27.14 -17.39 -10.66
CA GLU A 212 25.90 -17.23 -9.91
C GLU A 212 25.66 -15.74 -9.66
N GLY A 213 24.40 -15.32 -9.67
CA GLY A 213 24.03 -13.94 -9.38
C GLY A 213 24.68 -12.90 -10.32
N ILE A 214 24.92 -11.73 -9.77
CA ILE A 214 25.57 -10.60 -10.46
C ILE A 214 26.83 -10.25 -9.67
N SER A 215 28.01 -10.45 -10.27
CA SER A 215 29.29 -9.95 -9.72
C SER A 215 29.62 -8.57 -10.29
N ILE A 216 30.36 -7.77 -9.54
CA ILE A 216 30.77 -6.42 -9.97
C ILE A 216 31.65 -6.48 -11.23
N GLU A 217 32.55 -7.47 -11.36
CA GLU A 217 33.39 -7.66 -12.53
C GLU A 217 32.57 -8.03 -13.77
N GLY A 218 31.57 -8.94 -13.59
CA GLY A 218 30.63 -9.31 -14.65
C GLY A 218 29.78 -8.13 -15.09
N LEU A 219 29.27 -7.37 -14.14
CA LEU A 219 28.49 -6.15 -14.40
C LEU A 219 29.28 -5.12 -15.19
N ASN A 220 30.54 -4.86 -14.82
CA ASN A 220 31.42 -3.93 -15.55
C ASN A 220 31.67 -4.38 -17.00
N ARG A 221 31.84 -5.69 -17.24
CA ARG A 221 31.95 -6.25 -18.60
C ARG A 221 30.67 -6.04 -19.41
N LEU A 222 29.49 -6.26 -18.78
CA LEU A 222 28.20 -6.07 -19.45
C LEU A 222 27.95 -4.59 -19.79
N VAL A 223 28.25 -3.69 -18.88
CA VAL A 223 28.14 -2.24 -19.11
C VAL A 223 29.00 -1.82 -20.27
N LYS A 224 30.27 -2.29 -20.32
CA LYS A 224 31.16 -2.01 -21.45
C LYS A 224 30.58 -2.54 -22.75
N ALA A 225 30.12 -3.79 -22.80
CA ALA A 225 29.57 -4.39 -24.01
C ALA A 225 28.32 -3.64 -24.51
N VAL A 226 27.44 -3.18 -23.60
CA VAL A 226 26.26 -2.39 -23.96
C VAL A 226 26.63 -1.00 -24.49
N ILE A 227 27.67 -0.37 -23.95
CA ILE A 227 28.19 0.92 -24.45
C ILE A 227 28.85 0.76 -25.82
N ASP A 228 29.67 -0.26 -25.99
CA ASP A 228 30.40 -0.55 -27.24
C ASP A 228 29.43 -0.87 -28.41
N ALA A 229 28.30 -1.54 -28.11
CA ALA A 229 27.23 -1.79 -29.07
C ALA A 229 26.50 -0.53 -29.56
N GLY A 230 26.49 0.53 -28.77
CA GLY A 230 25.88 1.81 -29.13
C GLY A 230 24.36 1.80 -29.25
N ARG A 231 23.76 0.65 -29.56
CA ARG A 231 22.28 0.32 -29.51
C ARG A 231 22.13 -1.16 -29.20
N LEU A 232 21.08 -1.48 -28.45
CA LEU A 232 20.72 -2.88 -28.24
C LEU A 232 20.02 -3.46 -29.48
N ASN A 233 20.43 -4.64 -29.87
CA ASN A 233 19.80 -5.40 -30.93
C ASN A 233 19.92 -6.91 -30.65
N GLN A 234 19.14 -7.71 -31.37
CA GLN A 234 19.06 -9.15 -31.16
C GLN A 234 20.34 -9.92 -31.52
N SER A 235 21.12 -9.40 -32.46
CA SER A 235 22.38 -10.04 -32.90
C SER A 235 23.45 -9.98 -31.82
N ASP A 236 23.59 -8.83 -31.15
CA ASP A 236 24.60 -8.64 -30.10
C ASP A 236 24.16 -9.16 -28.74
N PHE A 237 22.83 -9.19 -28.49
CA PHE A 237 22.23 -9.63 -27.22
C PHE A 237 21.09 -10.62 -27.48
N PRO A 238 21.36 -11.83 -27.98
CA PRO A 238 20.35 -12.82 -28.33
C PRO A 238 19.55 -13.31 -27.10
N GLU A 239 20.15 -13.21 -25.91
CA GLU A 239 19.49 -13.61 -24.65
C GLU A 239 18.54 -12.55 -24.10
N LEU A 240 18.62 -11.30 -24.59
CA LEU A 240 17.79 -10.19 -24.16
C LEU A 240 16.50 -10.16 -24.98
N ASP A 241 15.37 -10.28 -24.29
CA ASP A 241 14.05 -10.12 -24.91
C ASP A 241 13.94 -8.76 -25.62
N PRO A 242 13.59 -8.70 -26.93
CA PRO A 242 13.42 -7.45 -27.66
C PRO A 242 12.49 -6.45 -26.97
N GLU A 243 11.49 -6.93 -26.26
CA GLU A 243 10.60 -6.08 -25.49
C GLU A 243 11.29 -5.31 -24.36
N ARG A 244 12.47 -5.75 -23.94
CA ARG A 244 13.27 -5.09 -22.89
C ARG A 244 14.27 -4.09 -23.42
N PHE A 245 14.60 -4.08 -24.72
CA PHE A 245 15.58 -3.16 -25.29
C PHE A 245 15.34 -1.71 -24.90
N PRO A 246 14.11 -1.17 -24.92
CA PRO A 246 13.88 0.23 -24.58
C PRO A 246 14.13 0.57 -23.10
N SER A 247 14.01 -0.40 -22.19
CA SER A 247 14.09 -0.15 -20.74
C SER A 247 15.36 -0.69 -20.08
N PHE A 248 16.08 -1.58 -20.74
CA PHE A 248 17.25 -2.25 -20.15
C PHE A 248 18.43 -1.31 -19.86
N PRO A 249 18.80 -0.33 -20.73
CA PRO A 249 19.96 0.53 -20.47
C PRO A 249 19.80 1.37 -19.20
N GLY A 250 18.60 1.90 -18.95
CA GLY A 250 18.30 2.66 -17.73
C GLY A 250 18.36 1.78 -16.48
N GLY A 251 17.81 0.55 -16.55
CA GLY A 251 17.92 -0.41 -15.46
C GLY A 251 19.35 -0.82 -15.17
N LEU A 252 20.17 -1.04 -16.22
CA LEU A 252 21.59 -1.37 -16.07
C LEU A 252 22.38 -0.22 -15.41
N ALA A 253 22.05 1.04 -15.75
CA ALA A 253 22.67 2.20 -15.11
C ALA A 253 22.31 2.31 -13.62
N ILE A 254 21.07 1.96 -13.24
CA ILE A 254 20.65 1.89 -11.82
C ILE A 254 21.44 0.79 -11.10
N ILE A 255 21.59 -0.40 -11.69
CA ILE A 255 22.37 -1.49 -11.09
C ILE A 255 23.81 -1.04 -10.87
N GLN A 256 24.46 -0.44 -11.88
CA GLN A 256 25.83 0.04 -11.78
C GLN A 256 25.99 1.06 -10.66
N ALA A 257 25.11 2.09 -10.62
CA ALA A 257 25.12 3.10 -9.56
C ALA A 257 24.98 2.49 -8.17
N THR A 258 24.05 1.53 -8.02
CA THR A 258 23.81 0.85 -6.74
C THR A 258 25.00 0.02 -6.28
N PHE A 259 25.62 -0.75 -7.19
CA PHE A 259 26.79 -1.57 -6.86
C PHE A 259 27.96 -0.69 -6.40
N GLU A 260 28.20 0.42 -7.10
CA GLU A 260 29.27 1.37 -6.76
C GLU A 260 28.98 2.09 -5.42
N ALA A 261 27.78 2.66 -5.26
CA ALA A 261 27.43 3.48 -4.10
C ALA A 261 27.31 2.67 -2.81
N LEU A 262 26.81 1.43 -2.87
CA LEU A 262 26.60 0.57 -1.69
C LEU A 262 27.74 -0.43 -1.48
N GLU A 263 28.79 -0.42 -2.31
CA GLU A 263 29.93 -1.34 -2.28
C GLU A 263 29.49 -2.80 -2.37
N ILE A 264 28.63 -3.12 -3.35
CA ILE A 264 28.17 -4.49 -3.59
C ILE A 264 29.18 -5.22 -4.47
N GLU A 265 29.79 -6.27 -3.97
CA GLU A 265 30.67 -7.14 -4.77
C GLU A 265 29.87 -8.22 -5.50
N HIS A 266 28.84 -8.75 -4.85
CA HIS A 266 28.02 -9.82 -5.39
C HIS A 266 26.56 -9.68 -4.93
N MET A 267 25.61 -9.93 -5.85
CA MET A 267 24.18 -9.93 -5.59
C MET A 267 23.55 -11.24 -6.06
N GLN A 268 22.88 -11.95 -5.17
CA GLN A 268 22.07 -13.11 -5.51
C GLN A 268 20.73 -12.66 -6.13
N ILE A 269 20.07 -13.53 -6.89
CA ILE A 269 18.79 -13.23 -7.51
C ILE A 269 17.69 -14.11 -6.92
N SER A 270 16.60 -13.48 -6.53
CA SER A 270 15.40 -14.13 -6.01
C SER A 270 14.35 -14.30 -7.11
N ASP A 271 13.62 -15.41 -7.07
CA ASP A 271 12.41 -15.63 -7.87
C ASP A 271 11.17 -14.99 -7.23
N GLY A 272 11.17 -14.84 -5.91
CA GLY A 272 10.14 -14.14 -5.17
C GLY A 272 10.27 -12.61 -5.31
N ALA A 273 9.13 -11.92 -5.37
CA ALA A 273 9.03 -10.46 -5.47
C ALA A 273 7.66 -9.99 -4.94
N LEU A 274 7.17 -8.82 -5.39
CA LEU A 274 5.90 -8.22 -4.99
C LEU A 274 4.70 -9.19 -5.02
N ARG A 275 4.57 -10.00 -6.07
CA ARG A 275 3.40 -10.89 -6.24
C ARG A 275 3.36 -12.00 -5.19
N GLU A 276 4.50 -12.58 -4.91
CA GLU A 276 4.65 -13.59 -3.87
C GLU A 276 4.40 -12.98 -2.49
N GLY A 277 4.88 -11.75 -2.25
CA GLY A 277 4.60 -11.00 -1.04
C GLY A 277 3.11 -10.70 -0.83
N LEU A 278 2.39 -10.36 -1.91
CA LEU A 278 0.94 -10.15 -1.88
C LEU A 278 0.18 -11.43 -1.49
N LEU A 279 0.61 -12.60 -1.98
CA LEU A 279 -0.01 -13.87 -1.59
C LEU A 279 0.17 -14.15 -0.09
N HIS A 280 1.37 -13.95 0.44
CA HIS A 280 1.62 -14.14 1.88
C HIS A 280 0.89 -13.11 2.74
N ASP A 281 0.78 -11.85 2.29
CA ASP A 281 0.04 -10.83 3.00
C ASP A 281 -1.48 -11.12 2.99
N LEU A 282 -2.01 -11.56 1.85
CA LEU A 282 -3.40 -12.00 1.74
C LEU A 282 -3.70 -13.18 2.67
N LEU A 283 -2.81 -14.16 2.74
CA LEU A 283 -2.93 -15.29 3.65
C LEU A 283 -2.93 -14.83 5.12
N GLY A 284 -2.06 -13.88 5.48
CA GLY A 284 -2.04 -13.29 6.82
C GLY A 284 -3.38 -12.63 7.18
N ARG A 285 -4.00 -11.90 6.23
CA ARG A 285 -5.34 -11.30 6.43
C ARG A 285 -6.41 -12.37 6.66
N ILE A 286 -6.38 -13.47 5.91
CA ILE A 286 -7.34 -14.59 6.04
C ILE A 286 -7.15 -15.32 7.38
N ASN A 287 -5.93 -15.46 7.87
CA ASN A 287 -5.59 -16.18 9.09
C ASN A 287 -5.56 -15.31 10.35
N HIS A 288 -6.12 -14.09 10.32
CA HIS A 288 -6.11 -13.11 11.42
C HIS A 288 -4.71 -12.69 11.91
N GLU A 289 -3.71 -12.78 11.05
CA GLU A 289 -2.36 -12.25 11.26
C GLU A 289 -2.16 -10.93 10.47
N ASP A 290 -3.17 -10.05 10.49
CA ASP A 290 -3.20 -8.83 9.70
C ASP A 290 -2.11 -7.85 10.16
N VAL A 291 -1.26 -7.44 9.22
CA VAL A 291 -0.20 -6.45 9.47
C VAL A 291 -0.78 -5.10 9.91
N ARG A 292 -1.99 -4.76 9.46
CA ARG A 292 -2.66 -3.49 9.80
C ARG A 292 -2.91 -3.37 11.29
N GLU A 293 -3.29 -4.46 11.97
CA GLU A 293 -3.46 -4.47 13.42
C GLU A 293 -2.17 -4.06 14.15
N ARG A 294 -1.05 -4.66 13.78
CA ARG A 294 0.28 -4.30 14.34
C ARG A 294 0.64 -2.83 14.06
N THR A 295 0.27 -2.32 12.90
CA THR A 295 0.49 -0.91 12.52
C THR A 295 -0.34 0.02 13.41
N VAL A 296 -1.61 -0.29 13.66
CA VAL A 296 -2.49 0.48 14.56
C VAL A 296 -1.92 0.50 15.97
N GLN A 297 -1.50 -0.66 16.51
CA GLN A 297 -0.90 -0.74 17.84
C GLN A 297 0.43 0.03 17.93
N ALA A 298 1.26 -0.04 16.90
CA ALA A 298 2.51 0.73 16.85
C ALA A 298 2.25 2.25 16.82
N LEU A 299 1.23 2.71 16.09
CA LEU A 299 0.82 4.12 16.08
C LEU A 299 0.25 4.53 17.43
N ALA A 300 -0.61 3.72 18.02
CA ALA A 300 -1.19 3.97 19.34
C ALA A 300 -0.10 4.17 20.39
N ALA A 301 0.91 3.28 20.40
CA ALA A 301 2.07 3.40 21.28
C ALA A 301 2.91 4.67 20.98
N ARG A 302 3.17 4.96 19.71
CA ARG A 302 3.97 6.13 19.27
C ARG A 302 3.34 7.46 19.67
N TYR A 303 2.01 7.56 19.63
CA TYR A 303 1.24 8.77 19.91
C TYR A 303 0.54 8.70 21.28
N HIS A 304 1.03 7.88 22.19
CA HIS A 304 0.63 7.81 23.60
C HIS A 304 -0.89 7.69 23.81
N VAL A 305 -1.55 6.86 23.00
CA VAL A 305 -2.98 6.62 23.11
C VAL A 305 -3.34 5.98 24.45
N GLU A 306 -4.38 6.45 25.10
CA GLU A 306 -4.95 5.87 26.32
C GLU A 306 -5.72 4.58 25.97
N THR A 307 -5.06 3.43 26.07
CA THR A 307 -5.60 2.13 25.64
C THR A 307 -6.90 1.77 26.36
N GLU A 308 -7.02 2.03 27.68
CA GLU A 308 -8.24 1.73 28.42
C GLU A 308 -9.44 2.53 27.91
N HIS A 309 -9.25 3.81 27.60
CA HIS A 309 -10.29 4.64 27.00
C HIS A 309 -10.70 4.13 25.61
N ALA A 310 -9.75 3.72 24.78
CA ALA A 310 -10.05 3.14 23.47
C ALA A 310 -10.87 1.85 23.61
N LEU A 311 -10.51 0.95 24.54
CA LEU A 311 -11.27 -0.28 24.80
C LEU A 311 -12.71 -0.03 25.25
N GLN A 312 -12.97 1.01 26.06
CA GLN A 312 -14.32 1.38 26.45
C GLN A 312 -15.16 1.83 25.24
N ILE A 313 -14.56 2.62 24.34
CA ILE A 313 -15.22 3.05 23.10
C ILE A 313 -15.53 1.84 22.22
N GLN A 314 -14.58 0.91 22.06
CA GLN A 314 -14.76 -0.32 21.29
C GLN A 314 -15.90 -1.20 21.85
N ALA A 315 -16.00 -1.36 23.17
CA ALA A 315 -17.10 -2.08 23.78
C ALA A 315 -18.48 -1.44 23.48
N THR A 316 -18.55 -0.11 23.47
CA THR A 316 -19.77 0.60 23.08
C THR A 316 -20.03 0.48 21.57
N LEU A 317 -19.01 0.52 20.72
CA LEU A 317 -19.14 0.27 19.28
C LEU A 317 -19.71 -1.12 19.02
N ASP A 318 -19.20 -2.16 19.67
CA ASP A 318 -19.72 -3.52 19.55
C ASP A 318 -21.21 -3.62 19.92
N MET A 319 -21.61 -2.98 21.02
CA MET A 319 -23.02 -2.92 21.46
C MET A 319 -23.90 -2.25 20.39
N LEU A 320 -23.46 -1.16 19.80
CA LEU A 320 -24.23 -0.42 18.79
C LEU A 320 -24.24 -1.16 17.43
N LEU A 321 -23.12 -1.71 16.98
CA LEU A 321 -23.01 -2.44 15.71
C LEU A 321 -23.87 -3.70 15.68
N ASN A 322 -24.04 -4.39 16.80
CA ASN A 322 -24.91 -5.57 16.89
C ASN A 322 -26.38 -5.29 16.57
N GLN A 323 -26.79 -4.02 16.55
CA GLN A 323 -28.15 -3.58 16.25
C GLN A 323 -28.35 -3.08 14.84
N LEU A 324 -27.27 -3.02 14.02
CA LEU A 324 -27.32 -2.54 12.66
C LEU A 324 -27.49 -3.67 11.64
N ALA A 325 -28.20 -3.37 10.57
CA ALA A 325 -28.24 -4.24 9.41
C ALA A 325 -27.07 -3.94 8.47
N PHE A 326 -26.36 -4.97 8.07
CA PHE A 326 -25.24 -4.87 7.14
C PHE A 326 -25.64 -5.32 5.73
N SER A 327 -24.88 -4.87 4.73
CA SER A 327 -25.12 -5.22 3.33
C SER A 327 -24.27 -6.43 2.91
N ALA A 328 -24.55 -6.99 1.75
CA ALA A 328 -23.72 -8.05 1.18
C ALA A 328 -22.30 -7.57 0.82
N THR A 329 -22.08 -6.27 0.70
CA THR A 329 -20.79 -5.66 0.34
C THR A 329 -19.97 -5.18 1.53
N LEU A 330 -20.58 -5.09 2.72
CA LEU A 330 -19.91 -4.74 3.97
C LEU A 330 -20.54 -5.52 5.11
N ASP A 331 -19.82 -6.50 5.64
CA ASP A 331 -20.23 -7.29 6.77
C ASP A 331 -19.90 -6.61 8.12
N ARG A 332 -20.46 -7.15 9.20
CA ARG A 332 -20.27 -6.63 10.56
C ARG A 332 -18.81 -6.70 11.01
N GLU A 333 -18.12 -7.78 10.68
CA GLU A 333 -16.74 -8.01 11.12
C GLU A 333 -15.81 -6.96 10.51
N THR A 334 -15.89 -6.75 9.19
CA THR A 334 -15.14 -5.71 8.48
C THR A 334 -15.47 -4.31 9.03
N ALA A 335 -16.76 -3.98 9.22
CA ALA A 335 -17.15 -2.70 9.76
C ALA A 335 -16.62 -2.48 11.19
N GLY A 336 -16.70 -3.51 12.03
CA GLY A 336 -16.18 -3.51 13.40
C GLY A 336 -14.69 -3.25 13.43
N GLN A 337 -13.92 -3.98 12.63
CA GLN A 337 -12.46 -3.82 12.55
C GLN A 337 -12.05 -2.37 12.20
N TRP A 338 -12.71 -1.75 11.22
CA TRP A 338 -12.44 -0.36 10.86
C TRP A 338 -12.78 0.63 11.97
N LEU A 339 -13.88 0.41 12.67
CA LEU A 339 -14.28 1.27 13.78
C LEU A 339 -13.37 1.08 15.00
N ASP A 340 -12.90 -0.13 15.27
CA ASP A 340 -11.93 -0.41 16.34
C ASP A 340 -10.60 0.29 16.11
N TRP A 341 -10.09 0.25 14.87
CA TRP A 341 -8.90 1.02 14.50
C TRP A 341 -9.11 2.52 14.60
N ALA A 342 -10.27 3.01 14.14
CA ALA A 342 -10.62 4.43 14.24
C ALA A 342 -10.81 4.87 15.70
N ALA A 343 -11.42 4.04 16.53
CA ALA A 343 -11.58 4.28 17.98
C ALA A 343 -10.20 4.30 18.68
N THR A 344 -9.32 3.36 18.35
CA THR A 344 -7.94 3.35 18.88
C THR A 344 -7.20 4.62 18.50
N LEU A 345 -7.29 5.07 17.24
CA LEU A 345 -6.47 6.16 16.73
C LEU A 345 -7.15 7.55 16.75
N HIS A 346 -8.36 7.68 17.31
CA HIS A 346 -9.10 8.95 17.25
C HIS A 346 -8.37 10.12 17.93
N ASP A 347 -7.55 9.84 18.93
CA ASP A 347 -6.86 10.82 19.77
C ASP A 347 -5.39 11.10 19.36
N ILE A 348 -4.80 10.38 18.40
CA ILE A 348 -3.36 10.50 18.04
C ILE A 348 -2.92 11.92 17.71
N GLY A 349 -3.83 12.77 17.25
CA GLY A 349 -3.53 14.16 16.95
C GLY A 349 -3.35 15.06 18.18
N ARG A 350 -3.62 14.56 19.40
CA ARG A 350 -3.42 15.32 20.65
C ARG A 350 -1.95 15.59 20.93
N ASP A 351 -1.06 14.72 20.48
CA ASP A 351 0.39 14.92 20.57
C ASP A 351 0.87 16.13 19.76
N ILE A 352 0.09 16.58 18.75
CA ILE A 352 0.38 17.81 18.02
C ILE A 352 -0.25 19.00 18.74
N ALA A 353 -1.57 18.96 18.99
CA ALA A 353 -2.28 20.00 19.73
C ALA A 353 -3.68 19.52 20.16
N HIS A 354 -4.11 19.95 21.36
CA HIS A 354 -5.48 19.68 21.82
C HIS A 354 -6.54 20.32 20.92
N SER A 355 -6.27 21.54 20.43
CA SER A 355 -7.19 22.24 19.51
C SER A 355 -7.17 21.56 18.14
N GLY A 356 -8.32 21.05 17.70
CA GLY A 356 -8.45 20.45 16.38
C GLY A 356 -7.75 19.11 16.20
N TYR A 357 -7.46 18.36 17.27
CA TYR A 357 -6.72 17.10 17.21
C TYR A 357 -7.29 16.07 16.22
N HIS A 358 -8.60 16.02 16.00
CA HIS A 358 -9.20 15.20 14.94
C HIS A 358 -8.70 15.55 13.53
N LYS A 359 -8.29 16.82 13.29
CA LYS A 359 -7.68 17.25 12.03
C LYS A 359 -6.24 16.79 11.95
N HIS A 360 -5.51 16.93 13.06
CA HIS A 360 -4.12 16.49 13.15
C HIS A 360 -4.00 14.97 13.04
N GLY A 361 -4.87 14.21 13.72
CA GLY A 361 -4.93 12.76 13.60
C GLY A 361 -5.24 12.30 12.18
N ALA A 362 -6.22 12.90 11.53
CA ALA A 362 -6.53 12.62 10.13
C ALA A 362 -5.35 12.94 9.20
N TYR A 363 -4.62 14.04 9.42
CA TYR A 363 -3.42 14.38 8.64
C TYR A 363 -2.32 13.33 8.81
N ILE A 364 -2.07 12.89 10.05
CA ILE A 364 -1.09 11.82 10.33
C ILE A 364 -1.46 10.56 9.55
N LEU A 365 -2.72 10.09 9.66
CA LEU A 365 -3.18 8.86 9.02
C LEU A 365 -3.16 8.94 7.49
N ALA A 366 -3.45 10.09 6.91
CA ALA A 366 -3.43 10.28 5.46
C ALA A 366 -2.01 10.37 4.87
N ASN A 367 -0.98 10.71 5.68
CA ASN A 367 0.35 11.04 5.17
C ASN A 367 1.50 10.22 5.78
N ALA A 368 1.25 9.44 6.83
CA ALA A 368 2.26 8.57 7.40
C ALA A 368 2.40 7.27 6.59
N ASP A 369 3.57 6.64 6.68
CA ASP A 369 3.77 5.29 6.17
C ASP A 369 3.06 4.29 7.09
N LEU A 370 1.98 3.68 6.61
CA LEU A 370 1.16 2.71 7.33
C LEU A 370 1.30 1.31 6.72
N PRO A 371 2.19 0.45 7.22
CA PRO A 371 2.33 -0.92 6.75
C PRO A 371 1.00 -1.68 6.72
N GLY A 372 0.71 -2.34 5.61
CA GLY A 372 -0.53 -3.09 5.41
C GLY A 372 -1.70 -2.28 4.85
N PHE A 373 -1.67 -0.94 4.95
CA PHE A 373 -2.73 -0.07 4.45
C PHE A 373 -2.46 0.40 3.02
N SER A 374 -3.45 0.34 2.16
CA SER A 374 -3.46 1.02 0.87
C SER A 374 -3.74 2.53 1.03
N ASN A 375 -3.58 3.31 -0.03
CA ASN A 375 -3.94 4.73 0.01
C ASN A 375 -5.45 4.93 0.27
N GLN A 376 -6.29 4.04 -0.24
CA GLN A 376 -7.75 4.06 0.00
C GLN A 376 -8.06 3.74 1.47
N ASP A 377 -7.36 2.75 2.04
CA ASP A 377 -7.46 2.39 3.45
C ASP A 377 -7.07 3.57 4.35
N GLN A 378 -5.95 4.23 4.05
CA GLN A 378 -5.50 5.41 4.78
C GLN A 378 -6.51 6.55 4.71
N LEU A 379 -7.09 6.79 3.52
CA LEU A 379 -8.12 7.80 3.33
C LEU A 379 -9.38 7.49 4.14
N LEU A 380 -9.83 6.23 4.18
CA LEU A 380 -10.97 5.81 4.99
C LEU A 380 -10.71 6.04 6.47
N LEU A 381 -9.59 5.53 7.00
CA LEU A 381 -9.24 5.68 8.41
C LEU A 381 -9.09 7.16 8.80
N ALA A 382 -8.42 7.96 7.97
CA ALA A 382 -8.30 9.39 8.15
C ALA A 382 -9.67 10.10 8.13
N THR A 383 -10.60 9.68 7.26
CA THR A 383 -11.95 10.24 7.17
C THR A 383 -12.77 9.91 8.42
N LEU A 384 -12.71 8.67 8.91
CA LEU A 384 -13.38 8.29 10.16
C LEU A 384 -12.84 9.10 11.34
N VAL A 385 -11.52 9.17 11.50
CA VAL A 385 -10.88 9.96 12.57
C VAL A 385 -11.16 11.47 12.39
N ARG A 386 -11.19 11.98 11.16
CA ARG A 386 -11.55 13.38 10.89
C ARG A 386 -12.97 13.72 11.29
N SER A 387 -13.85 12.74 11.20
CA SER A 387 -15.31 12.91 11.35
C SER A 387 -15.80 12.72 12.77
N HIS A 388 -15.00 12.19 13.70
CA HIS A 388 -15.47 11.74 15.03
C HIS A 388 -15.97 12.86 15.96
N ARG A 389 -15.75 14.13 15.63
CA ARG A 389 -16.20 15.28 16.46
C ARG A 389 -16.40 16.55 15.67
N ARG A 390 -17.11 17.54 16.27
CA ARG A 390 -17.41 18.85 15.67
C ARG A 390 -18.26 18.70 14.41
N LYS A 391 -18.25 19.71 13.52
CA LYS A 391 -19.05 19.73 12.28
C LYS A 391 -18.79 18.45 11.47
N PHE A 392 -19.85 17.76 11.05
CA PHE A 392 -19.76 16.54 10.27
C PHE A 392 -19.33 16.83 8.82
N PRO A 393 -18.20 16.29 8.35
CA PRO A 393 -17.64 16.65 7.04
C PRO A 393 -18.17 15.72 5.93
N ALA A 394 -19.48 15.72 5.67
CA ALA A 394 -20.15 14.79 4.74
C ALA A 394 -19.52 14.71 3.35
N LYS A 395 -18.81 15.77 2.90
CA LYS A 395 -18.15 15.79 1.58
C LYS A 395 -16.98 14.81 1.48
N LEU A 396 -16.26 14.54 2.57
CA LEU A 396 -15.09 13.66 2.57
C LEU A 396 -15.45 12.21 2.18
N PHE A 397 -16.66 11.78 2.46
CA PHE A 397 -17.12 10.43 2.13
C PHE A 397 -17.35 10.21 0.64
N ARG A 398 -17.50 11.26 -0.16
CA ARG A 398 -17.68 11.17 -1.62
C ARG A 398 -16.40 10.74 -2.34
N ASP A 399 -15.26 10.94 -1.71
CA ASP A 399 -13.94 10.62 -2.26
C ASP A 399 -13.50 9.19 -1.90
N LEU A 400 -14.30 8.48 -1.09
CA LEU A 400 -14.04 7.10 -0.73
C LEU A 400 -14.51 6.14 -1.83
N SER A 401 -13.83 5.00 -1.94
CA SER A 401 -14.25 3.92 -2.81
C SER A 401 -15.44 3.16 -2.22
N ALA A 402 -16.26 2.53 -3.06
CA ALA A 402 -17.33 1.63 -2.60
C ALA A 402 -16.74 0.48 -1.74
N PRO A 403 -17.43 0.05 -0.70
CA PRO A 403 -18.77 0.47 -0.23
C PRO A 403 -18.76 1.68 0.73
N TRP A 404 -17.61 2.26 1.01
CA TRP A 404 -17.39 3.26 2.05
C TRP A 404 -17.95 4.65 1.70
N ASP A 405 -18.10 4.96 0.40
CA ASP A 405 -18.74 6.19 -0.08
C ASP A 405 -20.20 6.30 0.40
N GLU A 406 -20.93 5.17 0.44
CA GLU A 406 -22.31 5.12 0.93
C GLU A 406 -22.40 4.80 2.44
N GLN A 407 -21.66 3.77 2.90
CA GLN A 407 -21.81 3.22 4.25
C GLN A 407 -20.93 3.91 5.30
N GLY A 408 -19.82 4.52 4.86
CA GLY A 408 -18.86 5.18 5.75
C GLY A 408 -19.46 6.29 6.60
N LYS A 409 -20.49 7.01 6.10
CA LYS A 409 -21.18 8.04 6.88
C LYS A 409 -21.88 7.45 8.09
N SER A 410 -22.60 6.35 7.91
CA SER A 410 -23.32 5.65 8.99
C SER A 410 -22.34 5.17 10.05
N LEU A 411 -21.22 4.56 9.63
CA LEU A 411 -20.18 4.11 10.55
C LEU A 411 -19.52 5.27 11.30
N ALA A 412 -19.26 6.39 10.60
CA ALA A 412 -18.73 7.57 11.27
C ALA A 412 -19.69 8.15 12.32
N VAL A 413 -21.00 8.07 12.09
CA VAL A 413 -21.99 8.48 13.10
C VAL A 413 -21.95 7.57 14.31
N VAL A 414 -21.88 6.25 14.11
CA VAL A 414 -21.77 5.28 15.22
C VAL A 414 -20.48 5.54 16.04
N LEU A 415 -19.36 5.76 15.37
CA LEU A 415 -18.08 6.14 16.01
C LEU A 415 -18.23 7.42 16.86
N ARG A 416 -18.88 8.44 16.32
CA ARG A 416 -19.11 9.72 17.02
C ARG A 416 -19.92 9.52 18.29
N LEU A 417 -21.00 8.75 18.20
CA LEU A 417 -21.88 8.47 19.34
C LEU A 417 -21.12 7.69 20.42
N ALA A 418 -20.36 6.67 20.05
CA ALA A 418 -19.54 5.93 21.00
C ALA A 418 -18.50 6.83 21.70
N ILE A 419 -17.78 7.66 20.96
CA ILE A 419 -16.79 8.60 21.54
C ILE A 419 -17.47 9.66 22.41
N LEU A 420 -18.66 10.16 22.01
CA LEU A 420 -19.41 11.14 22.80
C LEU A 420 -19.81 10.58 24.16
N LEU A 421 -20.29 9.34 24.21
CA LEU A 421 -20.70 8.66 25.45
C LEU A 421 -19.53 8.43 26.42
N HIS A 422 -18.30 8.38 25.91
CA HIS A 422 -17.07 8.27 26.72
C HIS A 422 -16.30 9.58 26.85
N ARG A 423 -16.93 10.72 26.59
CA ARG A 423 -16.27 12.04 26.61
C ARG A 423 -15.65 12.40 27.95
N SER A 424 -16.26 11.98 29.05
CA SER A 424 -15.77 12.25 30.42
C SER A 424 -14.46 11.52 30.75
N ARG A 425 -14.09 10.48 29.95
CA ARG A 425 -12.97 9.56 30.24
C ARG A 425 -13.06 8.89 31.62
N ALA A 426 -14.20 8.98 32.28
CA ALA A 426 -14.43 8.26 33.50
C ALA A 426 -14.68 6.77 33.19
N LEU A 427 -14.25 5.90 34.08
CA LEU A 427 -14.50 4.44 33.99
C LEU A 427 -16.01 4.10 34.30
N THR A 428 -16.92 4.96 33.88
CA THR A 428 -18.36 4.77 34.05
C THR A 428 -18.90 3.87 32.96
N HIS A 429 -19.70 2.92 33.36
CA HIS A 429 -20.33 1.98 32.43
C HIS A 429 -21.46 2.71 31.66
N VAL A 430 -21.39 2.65 30.32
CA VAL A 430 -22.47 3.11 29.46
C VAL A 430 -23.62 2.10 29.57
N PRO A 431 -24.86 2.55 29.79
CA PRO A 431 -26.01 1.64 29.94
C PRO A 431 -26.30 0.93 28.60
N PRO A 432 -27.08 -0.13 28.60
CA PRO A 432 -27.61 -0.70 27.37
C PRO A 432 -28.46 0.36 26.64
N ILE A 433 -28.02 0.74 25.43
CA ILE A 433 -28.70 1.71 24.58
C ILE A 433 -29.29 0.99 23.37
N HIS A 434 -30.56 1.30 23.05
CA HIS A 434 -31.14 0.83 21.81
C HIS A 434 -30.91 1.85 20.70
N LEU A 435 -30.35 1.36 19.55
CA LEU A 435 -30.04 2.16 18.36
C LEU A 435 -30.94 1.75 17.18
N GLU A 436 -31.74 2.67 16.70
CA GLU A 436 -32.42 2.56 15.42
C GLU A 436 -31.73 3.52 14.41
N MET A 437 -31.28 2.99 13.30
CA MET A 437 -30.55 3.81 12.32
C MET A 437 -30.89 3.45 10.88
N ASN A 438 -31.09 4.50 10.06
CA ASN A 438 -31.12 4.42 8.60
C ASN A 438 -30.31 5.57 7.98
N LYS A 439 -30.41 5.79 6.66
CA LYS A 439 -29.61 6.81 5.95
C LYS A 439 -29.77 8.25 6.51
N SER A 440 -30.91 8.59 7.10
CA SER A 440 -31.23 9.96 7.53
C SER A 440 -31.73 10.06 8.98
N LEU A 441 -32.05 8.94 9.62
CA LEU A 441 -32.57 8.91 11.00
C LEU A 441 -31.63 8.11 11.88
N VAL A 442 -31.34 8.69 13.04
CA VAL A 442 -30.61 8.04 14.14
C VAL A 442 -31.41 8.26 15.41
N ARG A 443 -31.84 7.18 16.05
CA ARG A 443 -32.55 7.24 17.31
C ARG A 443 -31.85 6.42 18.38
N LEU A 444 -31.57 7.05 19.52
CA LEU A 444 -31.01 6.40 20.70
C LEU A 444 -32.10 6.34 21.78
N THR A 445 -32.37 5.15 22.33
CA THR A 445 -33.25 4.98 23.46
C THR A 445 -32.45 4.50 24.66
N PHE A 446 -32.48 5.29 25.73
CA PHE A 446 -31.81 5.03 26.99
C PHE A 446 -32.74 4.38 27.98
N PRO A 447 -32.22 3.70 29.01
CA PRO A 447 -33.05 3.25 30.13
C PRO A 447 -33.80 4.41 30.80
N ALA A 448 -35.02 4.15 31.25
CA ALA A 448 -35.87 5.17 31.91
C ALA A 448 -35.14 5.84 33.09
N GLY A 449 -35.18 7.18 33.14
CA GLY A 449 -34.53 7.99 34.18
C GLY A 449 -33.03 8.23 33.98
N TRP A 450 -32.38 7.54 33.05
CA TRP A 450 -30.91 7.65 32.90
C TRP A 450 -30.49 9.04 32.38
N LEU A 451 -31.20 9.59 31.42
CA LEU A 451 -30.90 10.90 30.86
C LEU A 451 -31.10 12.04 31.86
N GLU A 452 -32.09 11.92 32.73
CA GLU A 452 -32.36 12.89 33.81
C GLU A 452 -31.18 12.96 34.81
N GLU A 453 -30.54 11.83 35.06
CA GLU A 453 -29.36 11.76 35.93
C GLU A 453 -28.06 12.18 35.21
N HIS A 454 -28.08 12.33 33.85
CA HIS A 454 -26.92 12.64 33.04
C HIS A 454 -27.11 13.87 32.15
N PRO A 455 -27.37 15.07 32.72
CA PRO A 455 -27.71 16.28 31.96
C PRO A 455 -26.59 16.75 31.03
N LEU A 456 -25.30 16.45 31.33
CA LEU A 456 -24.19 16.77 30.44
C LEU A 456 -24.23 15.91 29.17
N THR A 457 -24.62 14.65 29.28
CA THR A 457 -24.81 13.77 28.11
C THR A 457 -25.95 14.25 27.23
N VAL A 458 -27.06 14.71 27.84
CA VAL A 458 -28.18 15.33 27.11
C VAL A 458 -27.69 16.54 26.31
N ALA A 459 -26.97 17.48 26.94
CA ALA A 459 -26.43 18.65 26.28
C ALA A 459 -25.45 18.29 25.14
N ASP A 460 -24.64 17.25 25.34
CA ASP A 460 -23.72 16.76 24.32
C ASP A 460 -24.46 16.14 23.12
N LEU A 461 -25.53 15.36 23.36
CA LEU A 461 -26.39 14.80 22.31
C LEU A 461 -27.16 15.88 21.53
N GLU A 462 -27.70 16.91 22.22
CA GLU A 462 -28.31 18.08 21.57
C GLU A 462 -27.32 18.81 20.65
N GLN A 463 -26.09 19.02 21.13
CA GLN A 463 -25.03 19.62 20.32
C GLN A 463 -24.67 18.76 19.12
N GLU A 464 -24.64 17.44 19.32
CA GLU A 464 -24.32 16.47 18.26
C GLU A 464 -25.41 16.45 17.19
N ALA A 465 -26.70 16.51 17.58
CA ALA A 465 -27.80 16.65 16.63
C ALA A 465 -27.63 17.90 15.75
N GLY A 466 -27.19 19.02 16.34
CA GLY A 466 -26.85 20.24 15.59
C GLY A 466 -25.66 20.08 14.63
N TYR A 467 -24.69 19.22 14.93
CA TYR A 467 -23.57 18.92 14.02
C TYR A 467 -23.93 17.99 12.86
N LEU A 468 -24.89 17.09 13.05
CA LEU A 468 -25.35 16.10 12.08
C LEU A 468 -26.43 16.65 11.12
N ALA A 469 -27.30 17.56 11.60
CA ALA A 469 -28.39 18.12 10.81
C ALA A 469 -27.96 18.70 9.43
N PRO A 470 -26.83 19.44 9.29
CA PRO A 470 -26.35 19.95 7.99
C PRO A 470 -25.93 18.85 7.00
N ALA A 471 -25.84 17.60 7.43
CA ALA A 471 -25.54 16.43 6.62
C ALA A 471 -26.78 15.57 6.32
N ASP A 472 -27.98 16.13 6.56
CA ASP A 472 -29.29 15.46 6.42
C ASP A 472 -29.44 14.22 7.33
N ILE A 473 -28.78 14.25 8.51
CA ILE A 473 -28.87 13.20 9.52
C ILE A 473 -29.61 13.77 10.74
N ASN A 474 -30.78 13.19 11.05
CA ASN A 474 -31.62 13.59 12.15
C ASN A 474 -31.37 12.67 13.36
N LEU A 475 -30.69 13.19 14.39
CA LEU A 475 -30.46 12.51 15.66
C LEU A 475 -31.58 12.84 16.65
N SER A 476 -32.24 11.82 17.17
CA SER A 476 -33.22 11.90 18.28
C SER A 476 -32.80 10.94 19.39
N PHE A 477 -33.15 11.27 20.65
CA PHE A 477 -32.83 10.46 21.80
C PHE A 477 -33.89 10.63 22.91
N GLY A 478 -34.07 9.60 23.73
CA GLY A 478 -35.07 9.58 24.81
C GLY A 478 -34.96 8.34 25.70
#